data_97cae82c89709c7ed197645e800d2fc7
#
_entry.id   97cae82c89709c7ed197645e800d2fc7
#
_cell.length_a   1.000
_cell.length_b   1.000
_cell.length_c   1.000
_cell.angle_alpha   90.00
_cell.angle_beta   90.00
_cell.angle_gamma   90.00
#
_symmetry.space_group_name_H-M   'P 1'
#
loop_
_entity.id
_entity.type
_entity.pdbx_description
1 polymer ?
#
loop_
_entity_poly.entity_id
_entity_poly.type
_entity_poly.pdbx_seq_one_letter_code
_entity_poly.pdbx_strand_id
1 'polypeptide(L)'
;MWYGVSSIAARFINYLLTPYLTFKFTESQYGEMSIIYAFLPFMNVIYTYGMETAFFRFANKAEKQTVYNTTSISLVFTTICLSVLMISLQHPLSVILQITQHPEYLSLAAAVIALDALSSIPFAKLRQDARPVKFASVKVGGILMNIISIYFFLSSCPHWLAANPNHWVGYFYRPDWAIGYVLVANVIQSFFTLLFLSKEFLGFEWKFDKKLWKEMMYYGLPLIIAGFAGMINETFDRIMLGWWAPVHDIDAAKAEVGIYSACYKLSILITLAVQGFRMGAEPFFFKQSVEENAPKVYARVMKFFVITLCLMFLLVALYLDIWKHFIRNPKMWVGLRVVPILLLANMFLGIYYNLSVWYKLGHKTMAGAWITLLGAVITLLINYFFIPYFSYMACAWATFACYGSMMVVSFIWGQREYRIPYAWKKLLAYIVMVVLIFFIHAGITYLYNHTIFNLVFASLLTAAFALFVFKVERKEMQKLPIVGKWIK
;
A
#
# COMPACT_ATOMS: atom_id res chain seq x y z
N MET A 1 -11.41 14.71 -7.04
CA MET A 1 -10.62 14.12 -8.12
C MET A 1 -9.13 14.37 -7.96
N TRP A 2 -8.66 15.61 -7.82
CA TRP A 2 -7.23 15.98 -7.69
C TRP A 2 -6.48 15.33 -6.52
N TYR A 3 -7.08 15.21 -5.32
CA TYR A 3 -6.47 14.54 -4.16
C TYR A 3 -6.14 13.07 -4.44
N GLY A 4 -7.03 12.40 -5.18
CA GLY A 4 -6.83 11.01 -5.55
C GLY A 4 -5.73 10.84 -6.57
N VAL A 5 -5.76 11.63 -7.64
CA VAL A 5 -4.76 11.59 -8.71
C VAL A 5 -3.36 11.87 -8.16
N SER A 6 -3.21 12.89 -7.29
CA SER A 6 -1.91 13.20 -6.68
C SER A 6 -1.38 12.08 -5.77
N SER A 7 -2.27 11.43 -5.01
CA SER A 7 -1.87 10.32 -4.14
C SER A 7 -1.46 9.07 -4.94
N ILE A 8 -2.14 8.78 -6.05
CA ILE A 8 -1.76 7.68 -6.96
C ILE A 8 -0.45 8.01 -7.67
N ALA A 9 -0.32 9.23 -8.21
CA ALA A 9 0.92 9.67 -8.86
C ALA A 9 2.12 9.57 -7.91
N ALA A 10 1.94 10.00 -6.66
CA ALA A 10 2.93 9.89 -5.61
C ALA A 10 3.40 8.43 -5.38
N ARG A 11 2.45 7.50 -5.29
CA ARG A 11 2.75 6.06 -5.12
C ARG A 11 3.39 5.46 -6.37
N PHE A 12 2.93 5.86 -7.55
CA PHE A 12 3.51 5.39 -8.81
C PHE A 12 4.95 5.86 -8.99
N ILE A 13 5.26 7.12 -8.63
CA ILE A 13 6.63 7.65 -8.68
C ILE A 13 7.54 6.87 -7.70
N ASN A 14 7.09 6.60 -6.48
CA ASN A 14 7.83 5.76 -5.54
C ASN A 14 7.98 4.30 -6.02
N TYR A 15 6.99 3.77 -6.73
CA TYR A 15 7.08 2.46 -7.36
C TYR A 15 8.22 2.40 -8.40
N LEU A 16 8.40 3.47 -9.19
CA LEU A 16 9.48 3.57 -10.18
C LEU A 16 10.89 3.60 -9.57
N LEU A 17 11.01 3.85 -8.27
CA LEU A 17 12.30 3.76 -7.56
C LEU A 17 12.76 2.30 -7.34
N THR A 18 11.85 1.33 -7.41
CA THR A 18 12.15 -0.09 -7.18
C THR A 18 13.27 -0.65 -8.06
N PRO A 19 13.28 -0.44 -9.40
CA PRO A 19 14.38 -0.92 -10.25
C PRO A 19 15.74 -0.38 -9.83
N TYR A 20 15.80 0.87 -9.42
CA TYR A 20 17.03 1.51 -8.97
C TYR A 20 17.52 0.92 -7.65
N LEU A 21 16.64 0.73 -6.67
CA LEU A 21 17.00 0.16 -5.37
C LEU A 21 17.37 -1.32 -5.48
N THR A 22 16.65 -2.11 -6.30
CA THR A 22 17.00 -3.52 -6.53
C THR A 22 18.28 -3.71 -7.35
N PHE A 23 18.76 -2.66 -8.05
CA PHE A 23 20.08 -2.63 -8.69
C PHE A 23 21.19 -2.33 -7.69
N LYS A 24 20.94 -1.42 -6.74
CA LYS A 24 21.95 -0.92 -5.79
C LYS A 24 22.16 -1.85 -4.59
N PHE A 25 21.11 -2.57 -4.17
CA PHE A 25 21.10 -3.38 -2.94
C PHE A 25 21.19 -4.87 -3.23
N THR A 26 21.89 -5.57 -2.33
CA THR A 26 21.83 -7.03 -2.23
C THR A 26 20.44 -7.46 -1.73
N GLU A 27 20.13 -8.77 -1.81
CA GLU A 27 18.89 -9.34 -1.31
C GLU A 27 18.69 -9.03 0.18
N SER A 28 19.73 -9.24 1.00
CA SER A 28 19.72 -9.00 2.44
C SER A 28 19.53 -7.52 2.77
N GLN A 29 20.24 -6.61 2.11
CA GLN A 29 20.08 -5.17 2.30
C GLN A 29 18.69 -4.67 1.91
N TYR A 30 18.15 -5.18 0.78
CA TYR A 30 16.79 -4.84 0.36
C TYR A 30 15.74 -5.38 1.34
N GLY A 31 16.01 -6.56 1.93
CA GLY A 31 15.19 -7.15 2.98
C GLY A 31 15.21 -6.34 4.28
N GLU A 32 16.38 -5.94 4.74
CA GLU A 32 16.54 -5.09 5.93
C GLU A 32 15.79 -3.76 5.77
N MET A 33 15.98 -3.10 4.64
CA MET A 33 15.22 -1.90 4.29
C MET A 33 13.71 -2.19 4.30
N SER A 34 13.27 -3.34 3.76
CA SER A 34 11.86 -3.71 3.69
C SER A 34 11.23 -3.98 5.06
N ILE A 35 12.00 -4.53 6.02
CA ILE A 35 11.58 -4.71 7.42
C ILE A 35 11.33 -3.35 8.07
N ILE A 36 12.25 -2.40 7.89
CA ILE A 36 12.08 -1.04 8.41
C ILE A 36 10.82 -0.39 7.81
N TYR A 37 10.64 -0.47 6.50
CA TYR A 37 9.45 0.07 5.83
C TYR A 37 8.14 -0.66 6.20
N ALA A 38 8.20 -1.92 6.63
CA ALA A 38 7.05 -2.62 7.18
C ALA A 38 6.70 -2.13 8.59
N PHE A 39 7.69 -1.73 9.37
CA PHE A 39 7.53 -1.20 10.73
C PHE A 39 6.97 0.24 10.76
N LEU A 40 7.35 1.12 9.82
CA LEU A 40 6.92 2.52 9.78
C LEU A 40 5.40 2.72 9.84
N PRO A 41 4.55 1.99 9.07
CA PRO A 41 3.10 2.14 9.12
C PRO A 41 2.49 1.80 10.48
N PHE A 42 3.04 0.81 11.19
CA PHE A 42 2.58 0.49 12.56
C PHE A 42 2.81 1.64 13.50
N MET A 43 4.03 2.19 13.47
CA MET A 43 4.36 3.34 14.31
C MET A 43 3.54 4.57 13.92
N ASN A 44 3.28 4.78 12.63
CA ASN A 44 2.43 5.88 12.18
C ASN A 44 0.99 5.79 12.75
N VAL A 45 0.42 4.59 12.88
CA VAL A 45 -0.88 4.40 13.55
C VAL A 45 -0.81 4.83 15.03
N ILE A 46 0.30 4.52 15.72
CA ILE A 46 0.52 4.92 17.13
C ILE A 46 0.69 6.43 17.25
N TYR A 47 1.54 7.03 16.40
CA TYR A 47 1.85 8.46 16.46
C TYR A 47 0.65 9.34 16.13
N THR A 48 -0.21 8.91 15.20
CA THR A 48 -1.39 9.68 14.79
C THR A 48 -2.66 9.32 15.54
N TYR A 49 -2.71 8.15 16.17
CA TYR A 49 -3.80 7.59 17.00
C TYR A 49 -5.22 8.02 16.59
N GLY A 50 -5.49 8.02 15.28
CA GLY A 50 -6.80 8.34 14.71
C GLY A 50 -7.17 9.83 14.72
N MET A 51 -6.26 10.74 15.11
CA MET A 51 -6.53 12.17 15.22
C MET A 51 -6.89 12.84 13.89
N GLU A 52 -6.36 12.36 12.77
CA GLU A 52 -6.75 12.87 11.45
C GLU A 52 -8.24 12.65 11.18
N THR A 53 -8.74 11.45 11.47
CA THR A 53 -10.15 11.11 11.29
C THR A 53 -11.03 11.86 12.30
N ALA A 54 -10.57 12.01 13.53
CA ALA A 54 -11.23 12.81 14.55
C ALA A 54 -11.30 14.27 14.13
N PHE A 55 -10.22 14.85 13.59
CA PHE A 55 -10.21 16.21 13.07
C PHE A 55 -11.34 16.44 12.05
N PHE A 56 -11.48 15.60 11.03
CA PHE A 56 -12.56 15.75 10.03
C PHE A 56 -13.96 15.67 10.64
N ARG A 57 -14.15 14.78 11.61
CA ARG A 57 -15.45 14.62 12.26
C ARG A 57 -15.83 15.84 13.10
N PHE A 58 -14.89 16.33 13.90
CA PHE A 58 -15.17 17.38 14.88
C PHE A 58 -15.07 18.78 14.29
N ALA A 59 -14.30 19.02 13.23
CA ALA A 59 -14.23 20.30 12.54
C ALA A 59 -15.54 20.71 11.85
N ASN A 60 -16.48 19.77 11.71
CA ASN A 60 -17.86 20.07 11.25
C ASN A 60 -18.85 20.31 12.41
N LYS A 61 -18.43 20.10 13.67
CA LYS A 61 -19.29 20.19 14.86
C LYS A 61 -18.89 21.31 15.83
N ALA A 62 -17.63 21.69 15.81
CA ALA A 62 -17.06 22.72 16.68
C ALA A 62 -16.33 23.78 15.85
N GLU A 63 -15.86 24.84 16.49
CA GLU A 63 -15.06 25.86 15.84
C GLU A 63 -13.79 25.24 15.24
N LYS A 64 -13.61 25.39 13.93
CA LYS A 64 -12.53 24.75 13.18
C LYS A 64 -11.13 25.06 13.75
N GLN A 65 -10.93 26.31 14.18
CA GLN A 65 -9.64 26.76 14.71
C GLN A 65 -9.34 26.07 16.06
N THR A 66 -10.32 25.95 16.93
CA THR A 66 -10.18 25.25 18.21
C THR A 66 -9.88 23.77 18.02
N VAL A 67 -10.56 23.11 17.05
CA VAL A 67 -10.26 21.72 16.70
C VAL A 67 -8.84 21.57 16.15
N TYR A 68 -8.41 22.48 15.26
CA TYR A 68 -7.08 22.48 14.67
C TYR A 68 -5.99 22.66 15.75
N ASN A 69 -6.14 23.66 16.62
CA ASN A 69 -5.19 23.92 17.70
C ASN A 69 -5.09 22.74 18.67
N THR A 70 -6.23 22.25 19.17
CA THR A 70 -6.26 21.12 20.11
C THR A 70 -5.64 19.88 19.55
N THR A 71 -5.94 19.53 18.27
CA THR A 71 -5.40 18.34 17.62
C THR A 71 -3.90 18.48 17.37
N SER A 72 -3.46 19.64 16.89
CA SER A 72 -2.05 19.90 16.61
C SER A 72 -1.19 19.88 17.88
N ILE A 73 -1.64 20.50 18.96
CA ILE A 73 -0.94 20.46 20.27
C ILE A 73 -0.83 19.03 20.78
N SER A 74 -1.94 18.26 20.71
CA SER A 74 -1.95 16.87 21.12
C SER A 74 -0.92 16.05 20.34
N LEU A 75 -0.88 16.19 19.00
CA LEU A 75 0.09 15.48 18.14
C LEU A 75 1.53 15.91 18.40
N VAL A 76 1.81 17.20 18.59
CA VAL A 76 3.16 17.69 18.92
C VAL A 76 3.67 17.00 20.19
N PHE A 77 2.86 17.04 21.26
CA PHE A 77 3.25 16.45 22.55
C PHE A 77 3.48 14.94 22.45
N THR A 78 2.50 14.20 21.87
CA THR A 78 2.63 12.73 21.72
C THR A 78 3.77 12.35 20.80
N THR A 79 4.00 13.09 19.72
CA THR A 79 5.11 12.86 18.80
C THR A 79 6.46 13.01 19.50
N ILE A 80 6.65 14.05 20.30
CA ILE A 80 7.88 14.23 21.07
C ILE A 80 8.08 13.08 22.05
N CYS A 81 7.07 12.75 22.85
CA CYS A 81 7.15 11.66 23.83
C CYS A 81 7.45 10.30 23.16
N LEU A 82 6.75 9.97 22.08
CA LEU A 82 6.94 8.70 21.36
C LEU A 82 8.29 8.65 20.64
N SER A 83 8.78 9.76 20.10
CA SER A 83 10.10 9.81 19.46
C SER A 83 11.23 9.63 20.48
N VAL A 84 11.15 10.30 21.64
CA VAL A 84 12.10 10.08 22.73
C VAL A 84 12.07 8.62 23.20
N LEU A 85 10.88 8.04 23.36
CA LEU A 85 10.73 6.63 23.72
C LEU A 85 11.33 5.71 22.67
N MET A 86 11.05 5.94 21.40
CA MET A 86 11.55 5.10 20.29
C MET A 86 13.08 5.17 20.18
N ILE A 87 13.67 6.37 20.34
CA ILE A 87 15.12 6.55 20.34
C ILE A 87 15.74 5.88 21.57
N SER A 88 15.12 6.00 22.75
CA SER A 88 15.60 5.33 23.96
C SER A 88 15.55 3.80 23.86
N LEU A 89 14.57 3.29 23.16
CA LEU A 89 14.35 1.83 22.92
C LEU A 89 14.97 1.34 21.61
N GLN A 90 15.83 2.11 20.93
CA GLN A 90 16.36 1.73 19.63
C GLN A 90 17.13 0.40 19.66
N HIS A 91 17.91 0.11 20.71
CA HIS A 91 18.64 -1.15 20.83
C HIS A 91 17.71 -2.37 20.99
N PRO A 92 16.77 -2.43 21.96
CA PRO A 92 15.85 -3.56 22.04
C PRO A 92 14.96 -3.70 20.79
N LEU A 93 14.53 -2.60 20.19
CA LEU A 93 13.76 -2.65 18.94
C LEU A 93 14.59 -3.16 17.76
N SER A 94 15.89 -2.82 17.69
CA SER A 94 16.78 -3.32 16.65
C SER A 94 16.99 -4.84 16.73
N VAL A 95 17.00 -5.39 17.94
CA VAL A 95 17.02 -6.85 18.16
C VAL A 95 15.73 -7.50 17.67
N ILE A 96 14.57 -6.94 18.01
CA ILE A 96 13.27 -7.44 17.57
C ILE A 96 13.15 -7.42 16.05
N LEU A 97 13.63 -6.36 15.39
CA LEU A 97 13.57 -6.21 13.95
C LEU A 97 14.77 -6.83 13.21
N GLN A 98 15.71 -7.46 13.95
CA GLN A 98 16.93 -8.09 13.40
C GLN A 98 17.84 -7.13 12.62
N ILE A 99 17.89 -5.86 13.03
CA ILE A 99 18.75 -4.80 12.45
C ILE A 99 19.82 -4.34 13.47
N THR A 100 20.40 -5.29 14.18
CA THR A 100 21.29 -5.05 15.31
C THR A 100 22.60 -4.34 14.93
N GLN A 101 23.05 -4.45 13.68
CA GLN A 101 24.26 -3.78 13.20
C GLN A 101 24.08 -2.25 13.09
N HIS A 102 22.86 -1.79 12.86
CA HIS A 102 22.53 -0.39 12.62
C HIS A 102 21.31 0.07 13.42
N PRO A 103 21.36 0.09 14.77
CA PRO A 103 20.22 0.53 15.59
C PRO A 103 19.85 2.00 15.33
N GLU A 104 20.77 2.82 14.84
CA GLU A 104 20.52 4.21 14.44
C GLU A 104 19.51 4.37 13.31
N TYR A 105 19.24 3.34 12.51
CA TYR A 105 18.17 3.36 11.51
C TYR A 105 16.80 3.59 12.16
N LEU A 106 16.60 3.12 13.39
CA LEU A 106 15.37 3.36 14.14
C LEU A 106 15.22 4.81 14.61
N SER A 107 16.34 5.48 14.89
CA SER A 107 16.32 6.92 15.19
C SER A 107 15.94 7.75 13.96
N LEU A 108 16.45 7.38 12.77
CA LEU A 108 16.03 7.99 11.51
C LEU A 108 14.56 7.69 11.20
N ALA A 109 14.11 6.44 11.43
CA ALA A 109 12.71 6.05 11.30
C ALA A 109 11.81 6.90 12.25
N ALA A 110 12.22 7.10 13.50
CA ALA A 110 11.51 7.95 14.44
C ALA A 110 11.40 9.40 13.93
N ALA A 111 12.48 9.95 13.35
CA ALA A 111 12.46 11.28 12.75
C ALA A 111 11.49 11.37 11.56
N VAL A 112 11.48 10.36 10.66
CA VAL A 112 10.53 10.31 9.55
C VAL A 112 9.09 10.31 10.06
N ILE A 113 8.76 9.40 10.99
CA ILE A 113 7.40 9.25 11.52
C ILE A 113 6.98 10.52 12.27
N ALA A 114 7.89 11.14 13.03
CA ALA A 114 7.62 12.38 13.74
C ALA A 114 7.22 13.52 12.79
N LEU A 115 8.00 13.74 11.74
CA LEU A 115 7.73 14.76 10.74
C LEU A 115 6.44 14.48 9.96
N ASP A 116 6.18 13.20 9.63
CA ASP A 116 4.96 12.78 8.95
C ASP A 116 3.72 12.95 9.84
N ALA A 117 3.81 12.59 11.12
CA ALA A 117 2.73 12.80 12.10
C ALA A 117 2.39 14.29 12.27
N LEU A 118 3.41 15.15 12.38
CA LEU A 118 3.23 16.61 12.45
C LEU A 118 2.61 17.17 11.17
N SER A 119 2.89 16.58 10.01
CA SER A 119 2.32 16.98 8.73
C SER A 119 0.87 16.54 8.52
N SER A 120 0.36 15.58 9.31
CA SER A 120 -0.95 14.95 9.11
C SER A 120 -2.11 15.94 9.22
N ILE A 121 -2.13 16.79 10.25
CA ILE A 121 -3.20 17.78 10.46
C ILE A 121 -3.14 18.95 9.47
N PRO A 122 -1.97 19.55 9.15
CA PRO A 122 -1.86 20.49 8.03
C PRO A 122 -2.39 19.93 6.69
N PHE A 123 -2.09 18.66 6.37
CA PHE A 123 -2.68 18.01 5.19
C PHE A 123 -4.19 17.81 5.31
N ALA A 124 -4.69 17.47 6.49
CA ALA A 124 -6.14 17.37 6.73
C ALA A 124 -6.83 18.72 6.55
N LYS A 125 -6.22 19.81 7.05
CA LYS A 125 -6.70 21.20 6.85
C LYS A 125 -6.79 21.56 5.37
N LEU A 126 -5.72 21.27 4.58
CA LEU A 126 -5.73 21.50 3.13
C LEU A 126 -6.89 20.76 2.41
N ARG A 127 -7.21 19.54 2.86
CA ARG A 127 -8.34 18.79 2.29
C ARG A 127 -9.67 19.38 2.70
N GLN A 128 -9.81 19.81 3.95
CA GLN A 128 -11.02 20.44 4.45
C GLN A 128 -11.28 21.79 3.78
N ASP A 129 -10.24 22.58 3.53
CA ASP A 129 -10.30 23.88 2.87
C ASP A 129 -10.40 23.79 1.34
N ALA A 130 -10.58 22.56 0.81
CA ALA A 130 -10.70 22.26 -0.62
C ALA A 130 -9.54 22.86 -1.47
N ARG A 131 -8.28 22.75 -0.99
CA ARG A 131 -7.08 23.25 -1.67
C ARG A 131 -6.26 22.11 -2.31
N PRO A 132 -6.79 21.43 -3.35
CA PRO A 132 -6.21 20.21 -3.92
C PRO A 132 -4.87 20.43 -4.62
N VAL A 133 -4.70 21.59 -5.27
CA VAL A 133 -3.45 21.89 -5.99
C VAL A 133 -2.28 21.99 -5.02
N LYS A 134 -2.44 22.70 -3.91
CA LYS A 134 -1.39 22.82 -2.88
C LYS A 134 -1.09 21.46 -2.25
N PHE A 135 -2.13 20.69 -1.93
CA PHE A 135 -1.96 19.32 -1.43
C PHE A 135 -1.12 18.46 -2.39
N ALA A 136 -1.45 18.49 -3.69
CA ALA A 136 -0.74 17.76 -4.72
C ALA A 136 0.71 18.22 -4.88
N SER A 137 0.95 19.54 -4.93
CA SER A 137 2.29 20.12 -5.08
C SER A 137 3.22 19.75 -3.94
N VAL A 138 2.72 19.82 -2.70
CA VAL A 138 3.51 19.45 -1.52
C VAL A 138 3.85 17.95 -1.53
N LYS A 139 2.87 17.08 -1.84
CA LYS A 139 3.09 15.62 -1.93
C LYS A 139 4.10 15.27 -3.02
N VAL A 140 3.92 15.78 -4.22
CA VAL A 140 4.82 15.50 -5.35
C VAL A 140 6.19 16.12 -5.12
N GLY A 141 6.26 17.36 -4.61
CA GLY A 141 7.51 18.04 -4.28
C GLY A 141 8.33 17.26 -3.25
N GLY A 142 7.69 16.76 -2.18
CA GLY A 142 8.36 15.90 -1.20
C GLY A 142 8.97 14.65 -1.83
N ILE A 143 8.23 13.95 -2.70
CA ILE A 143 8.74 12.74 -3.36
C ILE A 143 9.89 13.06 -4.31
N LEU A 144 9.84 14.16 -5.04
CA LEU A 144 10.96 14.59 -5.89
C LEU A 144 12.20 14.84 -5.06
N MET A 145 12.06 15.49 -3.90
CA MET A 145 13.18 15.67 -2.95
C MET A 145 13.75 14.34 -2.48
N ASN A 146 12.90 13.36 -2.20
CA ASN A 146 13.35 12.02 -1.83
C ASN A 146 14.17 11.36 -2.94
N ILE A 147 13.66 11.35 -4.18
CA ILE A 147 14.35 10.74 -5.32
C ILE A 147 15.69 11.42 -5.59
N ILE A 148 15.72 12.74 -5.57
CA ILE A 148 16.95 13.52 -5.76
C ILE A 148 17.96 13.17 -4.68
N SER A 149 17.52 13.11 -3.42
CA SER A 149 18.39 12.75 -2.28
C SER A 149 18.90 11.31 -2.38
N ILE A 150 18.04 10.35 -2.74
CA ILE A 150 18.46 8.95 -2.93
C ILE A 150 19.49 8.85 -4.06
N TYR A 151 19.27 9.51 -5.20
CA TYR A 151 20.23 9.50 -6.31
C TYR A 151 21.55 10.16 -5.92
N PHE A 152 21.49 11.29 -5.20
CA PHE A 152 22.66 12.00 -4.69
C PHE A 152 23.51 11.08 -3.81
N PHE A 153 22.92 10.46 -2.79
CA PHE A 153 23.67 9.62 -1.85
C PHE A 153 24.12 8.28 -2.48
N LEU A 154 23.28 7.62 -3.27
CA LEU A 154 23.58 6.27 -3.77
C LEU A 154 24.29 6.24 -5.13
N SER A 155 24.37 7.36 -5.84
CA SER A 155 25.09 7.41 -7.14
C SER A 155 26.12 8.53 -7.20
N SER A 156 25.75 9.78 -6.89
CA SER A 156 26.67 10.91 -7.04
C SER A 156 27.83 10.86 -6.03
N CYS A 157 27.53 10.59 -4.75
CA CYS A 157 28.56 10.52 -3.72
C CYS A 157 29.60 9.41 -3.98
N PRO A 158 29.23 8.16 -4.26
CA PRO A 158 30.18 7.12 -4.61
C PRO A 158 31.01 7.44 -5.86
N HIS A 159 30.38 8.03 -6.88
CA HIS A 159 31.06 8.40 -8.13
C HIS A 159 32.15 9.44 -7.88
N TRP A 160 31.86 10.49 -7.09
CA TRP A 160 32.83 11.54 -6.77
C TRP A 160 33.99 11.02 -5.92
N LEU A 161 33.73 10.13 -4.96
CA LEU A 161 34.78 9.49 -4.16
C LEU A 161 35.65 8.54 -4.98
N ALA A 162 35.08 7.83 -5.94
CA ALA A 162 35.85 6.97 -6.86
C ALA A 162 36.74 7.81 -7.80
N ALA A 163 36.28 9.00 -8.20
CA ALA A 163 37.05 9.92 -9.05
C ALA A 163 38.14 10.66 -8.25
N ASN A 164 37.87 11.02 -7.00
CA ASN A 164 38.82 11.71 -6.11
C ASN A 164 38.60 11.27 -4.64
N PRO A 165 39.48 10.41 -4.09
CA PRO A 165 39.37 9.94 -2.70
C PRO A 165 39.40 11.05 -1.64
N ASN A 166 39.97 12.23 -1.95
CA ASN A 166 40.03 13.39 -1.07
C ASN A 166 38.87 14.36 -1.28
N HIS A 167 37.84 13.95 -2.01
CA HIS A 167 36.67 14.81 -2.22
C HIS A 167 35.95 15.09 -0.89
N TRP A 168 35.40 16.30 -0.72
CA TRP A 168 34.72 16.75 0.50
C TRP A 168 33.58 15.81 0.96
N VAL A 169 32.97 15.06 0.05
CA VAL A 169 31.94 14.05 0.33
C VAL A 169 32.47 12.97 1.28
N GLY A 170 33.78 12.65 1.25
CA GLY A 170 34.40 11.67 2.13
C GLY A 170 34.31 12.00 3.62
N TYR A 171 34.07 13.27 3.99
CA TYR A 171 33.90 13.63 5.39
C TYR A 171 32.61 13.10 6.03
N PHE A 172 31.57 12.84 5.25
CA PHE A 172 30.27 12.37 5.78
C PHE A 172 29.77 11.08 5.13
N TYR A 173 30.29 10.71 3.94
CA TYR A 173 29.81 9.54 3.22
C TYR A 173 30.52 8.27 3.63
N ARG A 174 29.74 7.23 3.98
CA ARG A 174 30.22 5.88 4.33
C ARG A 174 29.58 4.88 3.37
N PRO A 175 30.39 4.13 2.57
CA PRO A 175 29.87 3.20 1.56
C PRO A 175 29.01 2.05 2.14
N ASP A 176 29.31 1.62 3.36
CA ASP A 176 28.62 0.56 4.08
C ASP A 176 27.27 0.96 4.68
N TRP A 177 26.97 2.25 4.68
CA TRP A 177 25.75 2.80 5.32
C TRP A 177 24.63 3.15 4.31
N ALA A 178 24.54 2.40 3.19
CA ALA A 178 23.66 2.74 2.07
C ALA A 178 22.16 2.79 2.42
N ILE A 179 21.66 1.89 3.29
CA ILE A 179 20.27 1.92 3.77
C ILE A 179 20.00 3.17 4.61
N GLY A 180 20.96 3.58 5.45
CA GLY A 180 20.86 4.80 6.23
C GLY A 180 20.63 6.04 5.35
N TYR A 181 21.28 6.13 4.19
CA TYR A 181 21.06 7.24 3.26
C TYR A 181 19.66 7.22 2.63
N VAL A 182 19.06 6.07 2.42
CA VAL A 182 17.65 5.99 2.01
C VAL A 182 16.75 6.55 3.10
N LEU A 183 17.01 6.23 4.36
CA LEU A 183 16.26 6.79 5.50
C LEU A 183 16.50 8.28 5.66
N VAL A 184 17.74 8.77 5.50
CA VAL A 184 18.06 10.21 5.47
C VAL A 184 17.29 10.91 4.36
N ALA A 185 17.21 10.33 3.17
CA ALA A 185 16.41 10.87 2.08
C ALA A 185 14.92 10.98 2.44
N ASN A 186 14.37 10.00 3.18
CA ASN A 186 13.01 10.09 3.71
C ASN A 186 12.87 11.20 4.76
N VAL A 187 13.84 11.37 5.66
CA VAL A 187 13.85 12.50 6.62
C VAL A 187 13.84 13.83 5.87
N ILE A 188 14.68 13.98 4.84
CA ILE A 188 14.73 15.16 3.98
C ILE A 188 13.37 15.39 3.31
N GLN A 189 12.75 14.35 2.74
CA GLN A 189 11.39 14.42 2.17
C GLN A 189 10.37 14.95 3.18
N SER A 190 10.31 14.34 4.36
CA SER A 190 9.32 14.69 5.39
C SER A 190 9.58 16.08 5.96
N PHE A 191 10.85 16.48 6.10
CA PHE A 191 11.23 17.84 6.50
C PHE A 191 10.79 18.89 5.47
N PHE A 192 11.09 18.70 4.19
CA PHE A 192 10.63 19.61 3.14
C PHE A 192 9.11 19.63 3.00
N THR A 193 8.44 18.49 3.21
CA THR A 193 6.98 18.42 3.25
C THR A 193 6.42 19.32 4.35
N LEU A 194 6.98 19.24 5.57
CA LEU A 194 6.58 20.10 6.69
C LEU A 194 6.90 21.58 6.40
N LEU A 195 8.05 21.87 5.80
CA LEU A 195 8.43 23.23 5.40
C LEU A 195 7.45 23.82 4.38
N PHE A 196 7.04 23.05 3.36
CA PHE A 196 6.05 23.51 2.37
C PHE A 196 4.66 23.71 2.99
N LEU A 197 4.38 23.03 4.10
CA LEU A 197 3.15 23.20 4.89
C LEU A 197 3.25 24.34 5.91
N SER A 198 4.38 25.04 6.05
CA SER A 198 4.61 26.07 7.08
C SER A 198 3.51 27.15 7.11
N LYS A 199 2.99 27.53 5.94
CA LYS A 199 1.88 28.49 5.84
C LYS A 199 0.57 28.01 6.48
N GLU A 200 0.37 26.71 6.68
CA GLU A 200 -0.81 26.16 7.32
C GLU A 200 -0.76 26.26 8.84
N PHE A 201 0.42 26.56 9.40
CA PHE A 201 0.60 26.87 10.80
C PHE A 201 0.33 28.35 11.12
N LEU A 202 0.14 29.21 10.12
CA LEU A 202 -0.27 30.59 10.33
C LEU A 202 -1.66 30.60 10.95
N GLY A 203 -1.78 31.33 12.10
CA GLY A 203 -3.01 31.34 12.90
C GLY A 203 -3.12 30.20 13.92
N PHE A 204 -2.10 29.34 14.03
CA PHE A 204 -2.02 28.40 15.14
C PHE A 204 -1.84 29.14 16.46
N GLU A 205 -2.65 28.78 17.45
CA GLU A 205 -2.59 29.32 18.81
C GLU A 205 -2.40 28.17 19.79
N TRP A 206 -1.60 28.39 20.83
CA TRP A 206 -1.39 27.44 21.92
C TRP A 206 -2.63 27.40 22.86
N LYS A 207 -3.81 27.15 22.27
CA LYS A 207 -5.06 26.97 23.01
C LYS A 207 -5.49 25.52 22.93
N PHE A 208 -5.54 24.87 24.10
CA PHE A 208 -5.90 23.45 24.21
C PHE A 208 -7.25 23.30 24.91
N ASP A 209 -8.23 22.73 24.23
CA ASP A 209 -9.52 22.38 24.81
C ASP A 209 -9.50 20.91 25.28
N LYS A 210 -9.37 20.72 26.59
CA LYS A 210 -9.33 19.40 27.23
C LYS A 210 -10.63 18.60 27.07
N LYS A 211 -11.79 19.27 27.04
CA LYS A 211 -13.09 18.61 26.88
C LYS A 211 -13.22 18.06 25.46
N LEU A 212 -12.96 18.91 24.49
CA LEU A 212 -12.95 18.54 23.06
C LEU A 212 -11.94 17.41 22.80
N TRP A 213 -10.72 17.54 23.33
CA TRP A 213 -9.68 16.51 23.20
C TRP A 213 -10.14 15.16 23.73
N LYS A 214 -10.79 15.11 24.90
CA LYS A 214 -11.30 13.86 25.49
C LYS A 214 -12.35 13.20 24.59
N GLU A 215 -13.24 13.98 24.01
CA GLU A 215 -14.25 13.49 23.06
C GLU A 215 -13.61 12.94 21.78
N MET A 216 -12.59 13.63 21.25
CA MET A 216 -11.82 13.20 20.08
C MET A 216 -11.03 11.93 20.37
N MET A 217 -10.41 11.79 21.53
CA MET A 217 -9.70 10.59 21.98
C MET A 217 -10.64 9.39 22.10
N TYR A 218 -11.80 9.57 22.73
CA TYR A 218 -12.80 8.50 22.85
C TYR A 218 -13.26 7.99 21.49
N TYR A 219 -13.33 8.86 20.50
CA TYR A 219 -13.64 8.49 19.12
C TYR A 219 -12.43 7.88 18.39
N GLY A 220 -11.22 8.39 18.62
CA GLY A 220 -10.00 8.01 17.89
C GLY A 220 -9.43 6.66 18.34
N LEU A 221 -9.46 6.35 19.64
CA LEU A 221 -8.85 5.13 20.19
C LEU A 221 -9.32 3.83 19.54
N PRO A 222 -10.62 3.59 19.29
CA PRO A 222 -11.06 2.38 18.57
C PRO A 222 -10.50 2.28 17.15
N LEU A 223 -10.19 3.42 16.50
CA LEU A 223 -9.62 3.43 15.14
C LEU A 223 -8.17 2.91 15.11
N ILE A 224 -7.45 2.97 16.23
CA ILE A 224 -6.11 2.39 16.35
C ILE A 224 -6.17 0.88 16.10
N ILE A 225 -7.12 0.18 16.74
CA ILE A 225 -7.26 -1.28 16.59
C ILE A 225 -7.53 -1.65 15.13
N ALA A 226 -8.43 -0.93 14.47
CA ALA A 226 -8.71 -1.12 13.04
C ALA A 226 -7.50 -0.80 12.17
N GLY A 227 -6.73 0.25 12.51
CA GLY A 227 -5.49 0.62 11.85
C GLY A 227 -4.42 -0.47 11.98
N PHE A 228 -4.20 -1.00 13.19
CA PHE A 228 -3.27 -2.12 13.39
C PHE A 228 -3.68 -3.35 12.62
N ALA A 229 -4.95 -3.76 12.66
CA ALA A 229 -5.44 -4.87 11.89
C ALA A 229 -5.18 -4.69 10.38
N GLY A 230 -5.36 -3.47 9.86
CA GLY A 230 -5.04 -3.14 8.48
C GLY A 230 -3.55 -3.29 8.17
N MET A 231 -2.67 -2.82 9.06
CA MET A 231 -1.22 -2.94 8.87
C MET A 231 -0.73 -4.39 8.96
N ILE A 232 -1.33 -5.20 9.86
CA ILE A 232 -1.05 -6.65 9.93
C ILE A 232 -1.34 -7.30 8.58
N ASN A 233 -2.49 -7.00 7.97
CA ASN A 233 -2.88 -7.58 6.69
C ASN A 233 -1.99 -7.14 5.51
N GLU A 234 -1.35 -5.97 5.60
CA GLU A 234 -0.64 -5.36 4.47
C GLU A 234 0.88 -5.54 4.55
N THR A 235 1.48 -5.50 5.74
CA THR A 235 2.95 -5.37 5.85
C THR A 235 3.62 -6.26 6.90
N PHE A 236 2.87 -6.82 7.87
CA PHE A 236 3.47 -7.53 9.00
C PHE A 236 4.10 -8.86 8.61
N ASP A 237 3.68 -9.44 7.51
CA ASP A 237 4.25 -10.65 6.93
C ASP A 237 5.77 -10.57 6.72
N ARG A 238 6.31 -9.40 6.39
CA ARG A 238 7.76 -9.17 6.20
C ARG A 238 8.53 -9.26 7.51
N ILE A 239 7.96 -8.74 8.59
CA ILE A 239 8.56 -8.81 9.93
C ILE A 239 8.51 -10.27 10.41
N MET A 240 7.36 -10.94 10.27
CA MET A 240 7.22 -12.35 10.63
C MET A 240 8.13 -13.26 9.80
N LEU A 241 8.32 -12.95 8.52
CA LEU A 241 9.24 -13.69 7.65
C LEU A 241 10.69 -13.54 8.14
N GLY A 242 11.11 -12.35 8.55
CA GLY A 242 12.41 -12.15 9.18
C GLY A 242 12.60 -13.04 10.43
N TRP A 243 11.56 -13.18 11.27
CA TRP A 243 11.66 -13.96 12.50
C TRP A 243 11.66 -15.48 12.29
N TRP A 244 10.91 -16.00 11.32
CA TRP A 244 10.58 -17.43 11.21
C TRP A 244 10.97 -18.06 9.89
N ALA A 245 11.72 -17.36 9.01
CA ALA A 245 12.24 -17.97 7.80
C ALA A 245 13.07 -19.26 8.15
N PRO A 246 12.92 -20.36 7.40
CA PRO A 246 13.57 -21.64 7.69
C PRO A 246 15.08 -21.62 7.30
N VAL A 247 15.80 -20.65 7.84
CA VAL A 247 17.23 -20.42 7.59
C VAL A 247 17.94 -20.14 8.91
N HIS A 248 19.21 -20.53 9.01
CA HIS A 248 19.96 -20.43 10.28
C HIS A 248 20.68 -19.09 10.46
N ASP A 249 20.80 -18.30 9.40
CA ASP A 249 21.51 -17.03 9.41
C ASP A 249 20.52 -15.84 9.26
N ILE A 250 20.74 -14.79 10.05
CA ILE A 250 19.92 -13.57 10.03
C ILE A 250 19.98 -12.88 8.66
N ASP A 251 21.15 -12.86 8.00
CA ASP A 251 21.27 -12.23 6.69
C ASP A 251 20.57 -13.04 5.59
N ALA A 252 20.55 -14.37 5.74
CA ALA A 252 19.73 -15.22 4.87
C ALA A 252 18.23 -14.99 5.09
N ALA A 253 17.78 -14.81 6.34
CA ALA A 253 16.37 -14.45 6.61
C ALA A 253 16.00 -13.09 6.01
N LYS A 254 16.87 -12.09 6.14
CA LYS A 254 16.69 -10.79 5.47
C LYS A 254 16.66 -10.95 3.95
N ALA A 255 17.49 -11.83 3.37
CA ALA A 255 17.46 -12.08 1.92
C ALA A 255 16.11 -12.65 1.46
N GLU A 256 15.52 -13.59 2.21
CA GLU A 256 14.16 -14.08 1.95
C GLU A 256 13.11 -12.94 1.96
N VAL A 257 13.19 -12.03 2.95
CA VAL A 257 12.34 -10.84 3.00
C VAL A 257 12.58 -9.94 1.79
N GLY A 258 13.82 -9.77 1.37
CA GLY A 258 14.20 -8.96 0.21
C GLY A 258 13.64 -9.52 -1.10
N ILE A 259 13.80 -10.82 -1.34
CA ILE A 259 13.25 -11.54 -2.48
C ILE A 259 11.73 -11.38 -2.54
N TYR A 260 11.05 -11.65 -1.42
CA TYR A 260 9.61 -11.51 -1.31
C TYR A 260 9.15 -10.08 -1.58
N SER A 261 9.76 -9.09 -0.92
CA SER A 261 9.40 -7.68 -1.01
C SER A 261 9.62 -7.11 -2.42
N ALA A 262 10.70 -7.51 -3.11
CA ALA A 262 10.95 -7.11 -4.49
C ALA A 262 9.88 -7.67 -5.44
N CYS A 263 9.56 -8.97 -5.32
CA CYS A 263 8.54 -9.61 -6.15
C CYS A 263 7.13 -9.11 -5.84
N TYR A 264 6.84 -8.80 -4.57
CA TYR A 264 5.58 -8.17 -4.15
C TYR A 264 5.30 -6.87 -4.93
N LYS A 265 6.34 -6.09 -5.26
CA LYS A 265 6.19 -4.85 -6.03
C LYS A 265 5.47 -5.06 -7.37
N LEU A 266 5.65 -6.20 -8.03
CA LEU A 266 4.95 -6.47 -9.30
C LEU A 266 3.43 -6.61 -9.11
N SER A 267 2.97 -7.04 -7.96
CA SER A 267 1.53 -7.12 -7.65
C SER A 267 0.89 -5.77 -7.32
N ILE A 268 1.70 -4.75 -7.01
CA ILE A 268 1.24 -3.39 -6.70
C ILE A 268 0.51 -2.75 -7.88
N LEU A 269 0.77 -3.16 -9.12
CA LEU A 269 0.04 -2.65 -10.28
C LEU A 269 -1.48 -2.82 -10.13
N ILE A 270 -1.95 -3.98 -9.64
CA ILE A 270 -3.37 -4.18 -9.33
C ILE A 270 -3.82 -3.27 -8.19
N THR A 271 -3.01 -3.13 -7.14
CA THR A 271 -3.36 -2.28 -5.98
C THR A 271 -3.50 -0.81 -6.38
N LEU A 272 -2.66 -0.31 -7.29
CA LEU A 272 -2.79 1.05 -7.83
C LEU A 272 -4.11 1.24 -8.59
N ALA A 273 -4.50 0.27 -9.41
CA ALA A 273 -5.79 0.29 -10.11
C ALA A 273 -6.97 0.23 -9.12
N VAL A 274 -6.89 -0.63 -8.11
CA VAL A 274 -7.89 -0.74 -7.03
C VAL A 274 -8.04 0.60 -6.30
N GLN A 275 -6.95 1.27 -5.97
CA GLN A 275 -6.97 2.56 -5.29
C GLN A 275 -7.55 3.67 -6.18
N GLY A 276 -7.16 3.68 -7.47
CA GLY A 276 -7.72 4.61 -8.46
C GLY A 276 -9.22 4.45 -8.59
N PHE A 277 -9.67 3.21 -8.71
CA PHE A 277 -11.10 2.89 -8.73
C PHE A 277 -11.81 3.34 -7.45
N ARG A 278 -11.28 3.01 -6.26
CA ARG A 278 -11.89 3.36 -4.97
C ARG A 278 -12.10 4.86 -4.81
N MET A 279 -11.11 5.67 -5.20
CA MET A 279 -11.20 7.13 -5.12
C MET A 279 -12.28 7.73 -6.01
N GLY A 280 -12.57 7.12 -7.15
CA GLY A 280 -13.67 7.54 -8.04
C GLY A 280 -15.00 6.92 -7.68
N ALA A 281 -15.00 5.66 -7.28
CA ALA A 281 -16.21 4.88 -7.01
C ALA A 281 -16.90 5.27 -5.70
N GLU A 282 -16.15 5.57 -4.63
CA GLU A 282 -16.76 5.94 -3.34
C GLU A 282 -17.69 7.15 -3.44
N PRO A 283 -17.27 8.32 -3.97
CA PRO A 283 -18.20 9.46 -4.12
C PRO A 283 -19.36 9.16 -5.07
N PHE A 284 -19.10 8.38 -6.13
CA PHE A 284 -20.12 7.95 -7.07
C PHE A 284 -21.19 7.09 -6.38
N PHE A 285 -20.80 6.13 -5.55
CA PHE A 285 -21.73 5.26 -4.84
C PHE A 285 -22.62 6.04 -3.85
N PHE A 286 -22.03 6.99 -3.11
CA PHE A 286 -22.81 7.87 -2.23
C PHE A 286 -23.79 8.73 -3.00
N LYS A 287 -23.38 9.31 -4.13
CA LYS A 287 -24.29 10.10 -4.97
C LYS A 287 -25.42 9.26 -5.56
N GLN A 288 -25.09 8.03 -6.00
CA GLN A 288 -26.06 7.12 -6.61
C GLN A 288 -27.04 6.49 -5.59
N SER A 289 -26.71 6.51 -4.29
CA SER A 289 -27.47 5.80 -3.25
C SER A 289 -28.92 6.29 -3.07
N VAL A 290 -29.25 7.48 -3.55
CA VAL A 290 -30.61 8.05 -3.50
C VAL A 290 -31.51 7.57 -4.65
N GLU A 291 -30.94 6.90 -5.66
CA GLU A 291 -31.67 6.41 -6.82
C GLU A 291 -32.21 5.00 -6.57
N GLU A 292 -33.44 4.71 -6.98
CA GLU A 292 -34.06 3.38 -6.83
C GLU A 292 -33.28 2.26 -7.53
N ASN A 293 -32.57 2.56 -8.61
CA ASN A 293 -31.81 1.60 -9.39
C ASN A 293 -30.37 1.41 -8.87
N ALA A 294 -29.97 2.06 -7.79
CA ALA A 294 -28.61 2.04 -7.23
C ALA A 294 -28.02 0.61 -7.09
N PRO A 295 -28.74 -0.40 -6.56
CA PRO A 295 -28.20 -1.74 -6.44
C PRO A 295 -27.81 -2.37 -7.78
N LYS A 296 -28.59 -2.13 -8.84
CA LYS A 296 -28.27 -2.63 -10.21
C LYS A 296 -27.04 -1.94 -10.79
N VAL A 297 -26.87 -0.65 -10.51
CA VAL A 297 -25.69 0.13 -10.93
C VAL A 297 -24.46 -0.37 -10.21
N TYR A 298 -24.51 -0.62 -8.89
CA TYR A 298 -23.40 -1.16 -8.12
C TYR A 298 -22.97 -2.54 -8.62
N ALA A 299 -23.93 -3.41 -8.93
CA ALA A 299 -23.64 -4.74 -9.51
C ALA A 299 -22.95 -4.63 -10.88
N ARG A 300 -23.36 -3.67 -11.71
CA ARG A 300 -22.72 -3.41 -13.02
C ARG A 300 -21.30 -2.90 -12.86
N VAL A 301 -21.08 -1.93 -11.98
CA VAL A 301 -19.76 -1.38 -11.68
C VAL A 301 -18.82 -2.48 -11.18
N MET A 302 -19.27 -3.32 -10.24
CA MET A 302 -18.51 -4.48 -9.75
C MET A 302 -18.11 -5.39 -10.92
N LYS A 303 -19.01 -5.69 -11.83
CA LYS A 303 -18.75 -6.59 -12.96
C LYS A 303 -17.61 -6.08 -13.84
N PHE A 304 -17.68 -4.84 -14.30
CA PHE A 304 -16.63 -4.27 -15.14
C PHE A 304 -15.31 -4.07 -14.38
N PHE A 305 -15.39 -3.78 -13.10
CA PHE A 305 -14.20 -3.70 -12.26
C PHE A 305 -13.48 -5.07 -12.17
N VAL A 306 -14.20 -6.15 -11.90
CA VAL A 306 -13.61 -7.51 -11.85
C VAL A 306 -13.01 -7.90 -13.21
N ILE A 307 -13.71 -7.61 -14.32
CA ILE A 307 -13.19 -7.86 -15.67
C ILE A 307 -11.86 -7.11 -15.88
N THR A 308 -11.79 -5.84 -15.49
CA THR A 308 -10.55 -5.05 -15.58
C THR A 308 -9.43 -5.67 -14.77
N LEU A 309 -9.70 -6.10 -13.53
CA LEU A 309 -8.71 -6.76 -12.69
C LEU A 309 -8.27 -8.11 -13.27
N CYS A 310 -9.18 -8.87 -13.89
CA CYS A 310 -8.84 -10.11 -14.62
C CYS A 310 -7.90 -9.84 -15.80
N LEU A 311 -8.15 -8.81 -16.59
CA LEU A 311 -7.23 -8.40 -17.66
C LEU A 311 -5.86 -7.97 -17.12
N MET A 312 -5.83 -7.20 -16.04
CA MET A 312 -4.58 -6.80 -15.39
C MET A 312 -3.82 -8.00 -14.83
N PHE A 313 -4.52 -8.99 -14.27
CA PHE A 313 -3.91 -10.24 -13.84
C PHE A 313 -3.19 -10.93 -15.00
N LEU A 314 -3.84 -11.09 -16.15
CA LEU A 314 -3.23 -11.70 -17.34
C LEU A 314 -2.04 -10.89 -17.85
N LEU A 315 -2.16 -9.55 -17.92
CA LEU A 315 -1.09 -8.65 -18.38
C LEU A 315 0.16 -8.68 -17.49
N VAL A 316 0.03 -9.08 -16.23
CA VAL A 316 1.19 -9.21 -15.36
C VAL A 316 1.63 -10.67 -15.27
N ALA A 317 0.73 -11.61 -15.01
CA ALA A 317 1.07 -13.00 -14.74
C ALA A 317 1.60 -13.76 -15.97
N LEU A 318 1.07 -13.50 -17.17
CA LEU A 318 1.55 -14.14 -18.39
C LEU A 318 2.83 -13.52 -18.95
N TYR A 319 3.13 -12.28 -18.57
CA TYR A 319 4.29 -11.54 -19.06
C TYR A 319 5.37 -11.36 -17.97
N LEU A 320 5.44 -12.29 -17.02
CA LEU A 320 6.45 -12.25 -15.94
C LEU A 320 7.89 -12.22 -16.48
N ASP A 321 8.15 -12.82 -17.64
CA ASP A 321 9.46 -12.76 -18.31
C ASP A 321 9.87 -11.33 -18.71
N ILE A 322 8.90 -10.44 -18.98
CA ILE A 322 9.15 -9.01 -19.18
C ILE A 322 9.24 -8.29 -17.84
N TRP A 323 8.24 -8.53 -16.97
CA TRP A 323 8.14 -7.82 -15.70
C TRP A 323 9.29 -8.12 -14.75
N LYS A 324 9.92 -9.31 -14.79
CA LYS A 324 11.11 -9.63 -13.97
C LYS A 324 12.25 -8.61 -14.14
N HIS A 325 12.40 -8.03 -15.33
CA HIS A 325 13.44 -7.01 -15.58
C HIS A 325 13.21 -5.69 -14.85
N PHE A 326 12.01 -5.47 -14.31
CA PHE A 326 11.74 -4.39 -13.37
C PHE A 326 12.51 -4.58 -12.05
N ILE A 327 12.76 -5.83 -11.66
CA ILE A 327 13.64 -6.20 -10.55
C ILE A 327 15.02 -6.41 -11.13
N ARG A 328 15.91 -5.44 -10.93
CA ARG A 328 17.22 -5.42 -11.59
C ARG A 328 18.22 -6.43 -11.04
N ASN A 329 17.99 -6.95 -9.83
CA ASN A 329 18.81 -8.02 -9.25
C ASN A 329 18.25 -9.40 -9.63
N PRO A 330 18.95 -10.18 -10.51
CA PRO A 330 18.46 -11.49 -10.97
C PRO A 330 18.30 -12.52 -9.85
N LYS A 331 19.08 -12.42 -8.77
CA LYS A 331 18.97 -13.34 -7.63
C LYS A 331 17.61 -13.26 -6.93
N MET A 332 16.93 -12.11 -7.03
CA MET A 332 15.57 -11.94 -6.49
C MET A 332 14.49 -12.58 -7.36
N TRP A 333 14.79 -13.01 -8.60
CA TRP A 333 13.78 -13.59 -9.52
C TRP A 333 13.25 -14.95 -9.05
N VAL A 334 13.96 -15.63 -8.15
CA VAL A 334 13.48 -16.90 -7.55
C VAL A 334 12.13 -16.72 -6.85
N GLY A 335 11.84 -15.51 -6.35
CA GLY A 335 10.57 -15.15 -5.72
C GLY A 335 9.41 -14.87 -6.67
N LEU A 336 9.60 -14.84 -8.00
CA LEU A 336 8.54 -14.50 -8.96
C LEU A 336 7.32 -15.42 -8.88
N ARG A 337 7.49 -16.64 -8.35
CA ARG A 337 6.40 -17.60 -8.11
C ARG A 337 5.30 -17.08 -7.16
N VAL A 338 5.59 -16.09 -6.31
CA VAL A 338 4.57 -15.50 -5.43
C VAL A 338 3.66 -14.51 -6.17
N VAL A 339 4.11 -13.96 -7.30
CA VAL A 339 3.43 -12.86 -8.00
C VAL A 339 2.00 -13.22 -8.41
N PRO A 340 1.72 -14.36 -9.07
CA PRO A 340 0.35 -14.73 -9.45
C PRO A 340 -0.58 -14.86 -8.23
N ILE A 341 -0.08 -15.40 -7.11
CA ILE A 341 -0.85 -15.54 -5.87
C ILE A 341 -1.19 -14.17 -5.30
N LEU A 342 -0.22 -13.26 -5.24
CA LEU A 342 -0.39 -11.90 -4.75
C LEU A 342 -1.28 -11.04 -5.65
N LEU A 343 -1.24 -11.25 -6.97
CA LEU A 343 -2.16 -10.59 -7.92
C LEU A 343 -3.61 -11.00 -7.65
N LEU A 344 -3.88 -12.29 -7.42
CA LEU A 344 -5.20 -12.79 -7.05
C LEU A 344 -5.64 -12.25 -5.68
N ALA A 345 -4.73 -12.24 -4.70
CA ALA A 345 -5.00 -11.67 -3.38
C ALA A 345 -5.41 -10.20 -3.49
N ASN A 346 -4.66 -9.40 -4.24
CA ASN A 346 -4.96 -7.98 -4.45
C ASN A 346 -6.25 -7.76 -5.27
N MET A 347 -6.61 -8.69 -6.16
CA MET A 347 -7.91 -8.70 -6.83
C MET A 347 -9.05 -8.90 -5.81
N PHE A 348 -8.91 -9.85 -4.87
CA PHE A 348 -9.90 -10.07 -3.80
C PHE A 348 -10.02 -8.86 -2.88
N LEU A 349 -8.90 -8.21 -2.55
CA LEU A 349 -8.91 -6.95 -1.81
C LEU A 349 -9.69 -5.86 -2.57
N GLY A 350 -9.50 -5.75 -3.88
CA GLY A 350 -10.26 -4.82 -4.73
C GLY A 350 -11.77 -5.10 -4.71
N ILE A 351 -12.15 -6.37 -4.81
CA ILE A 351 -13.56 -6.81 -4.72
C ILE A 351 -14.11 -6.48 -3.32
N TYR A 352 -13.34 -6.76 -2.25
CA TYR A 352 -13.72 -6.40 -0.88
C TYR A 352 -13.98 -4.88 -0.73
N TYR A 353 -13.13 -4.02 -1.27
CA TYR A 353 -13.36 -2.58 -1.23
C TYR A 353 -14.62 -2.15 -1.99
N ASN A 354 -14.94 -2.80 -3.09
CA ASN A 354 -16.21 -2.54 -3.80
C ASN A 354 -17.41 -3.03 -2.98
N LEU A 355 -17.31 -4.22 -2.38
CA LEU A 355 -18.35 -4.74 -1.48
C LEU A 355 -18.57 -3.84 -0.26
N SER A 356 -17.56 -3.08 0.20
CA SER A 356 -17.63 -2.24 1.40
C SER A 356 -18.75 -1.17 1.39
N VAL A 357 -19.36 -0.95 0.24
CA VAL A 357 -20.49 0.00 0.05
C VAL A 357 -21.63 -0.28 1.02
N TRP A 358 -22.00 -1.53 1.26
CA TRP A 358 -23.14 -1.87 2.12
C TRP A 358 -23.00 -1.35 3.56
N TYR A 359 -21.84 -1.52 4.19
CA TYR A 359 -21.66 -1.05 5.56
C TYR A 359 -21.35 0.45 5.65
N LYS A 360 -20.83 1.05 4.58
CA LYS A 360 -20.60 2.49 4.51
C LYS A 360 -21.91 3.24 4.35
N LEU A 361 -22.79 2.82 3.44
CA LEU A 361 -24.11 3.39 3.24
C LEU A 361 -25.06 3.10 4.41
N GLY A 362 -24.97 1.90 5.00
CA GLY A 362 -25.77 1.47 6.15
C GLY A 362 -25.29 2.02 7.50
N HIS A 363 -24.27 2.89 7.54
CA HIS A 363 -23.65 3.39 8.78
C HIS A 363 -23.13 2.30 9.73
N LYS A 364 -22.87 1.08 9.22
CA LYS A 364 -22.37 -0.09 9.98
C LYS A 364 -20.86 -0.23 9.88
N THR A 365 -20.10 0.86 10.04
CA THR A 365 -18.65 0.91 9.85
C THR A 365 -17.87 -0.09 10.74
N MET A 366 -18.41 -0.46 11.90
CA MET A 366 -17.86 -1.49 12.76
C MET A 366 -17.77 -2.86 12.07
N ALA A 367 -18.67 -3.17 11.13
CA ALA A 367 -18.57 -4.41 10.35
C ALA A 367 -17.26 -4.46 9.53
N GLY A 368 -16.87 -3.34 8.95
CA GLY A 368 -15.58 -3.23 8.27
C GLY A 368 -14.39 -3.49 9.19
N ALA A 369 -14.43 -2.98 10.44
CA ALA A 369 -13.39 -3.24 11.44
C ALA A 369 -13.31 -4.73 11.82
N TRP A 370 -14.44 -5.39 12.05
CA TRP A 370 -14.49 -6.84 12.36
C TRP A 370 -13.97 -7.70 11.22
N ILE A 371 -14.33 -7.36 9.96
CA ILE A 371 -13.84 -8.08 8.78
C ILE A 371 -12.32 -7.90 8.64
N THR A 372 -11.79 -6.70 8.88
CA THR A 372 -10.35 -6.43 8.83
C THR A 372 -9.61 -7.17 9.95
N LEU A 373 -10.19 -7.24 11.15
CA LEU A 373 -9.62 -7.98 12.27
C LEU A 373 -9.60 -9.49 12.00
N LEU A 374 -10.66 -10.04 11.40
CA LEU A 374 -10.68 -11.43 10.95
C LEU A 374 -9.53 -11.71 9.98
N GLY A 375 -9.31 -10.80 9.00
CA GLY A 375 -8.18 -10.89 8.09
C GLY A 375 -6.84 -10.93 8.84
N ALA A 376 -6.65 -10.05 9.84
CA ALA A 376 -5.43 -9.99 10.63
C ALA A 376 -5.17 -11.30 11.39
N VAL A 377 -6.20 -11.89 12.01
CA VAL A 377 -6.08 -13.20 12.69
C VAL A 377 -5.66 -14.29 11.69
N ILE A 378 -6.27 -14.34 10.51
CA ILE A 378 -5.92 -15.32 9.47
C ILE A 378 -4.46 -15.12 9.01
N THR A 379 -4.05 -13.88 8.77
CA THR A 379 -2.66 -13.56 8.39
C THR A 379 -1.67 -14.03 9.44
N LEU A 380 -1.92 -13.70 10.71
CA LEU A 380 -1.05 -14.09 11.82
C LEU A 380 -0.95 -15.60 11.98
N LEU A 381 -2.09 -16.31 11.95
CA LEU A 381 -2.12 -17.77 12.12
C LEU A 381 -1.40 -18.47 10.97
N ILE A 382 -1.71 -18.14 9.72
CA ILE A 382 -1.07 -18.79 8.57
C ILE A 382 0.42 -18.50 8.57
N ASN A 383 0.85 -17.27 8.78
CA ASN A 383 2.27 -16.92 8.82
C ASN A 383 2.98 -17.65 9.97
N TYR A 384 2.41 -17.67 11.17
CA TYR A 384 3.02 -18.34 12.33
C TYR A 384 3.26 -19.84 12.09
N PHE A 385 2.26 -20.55 11.56
CA PHE A 385 2.38 -21.99 11.36
C PHE A 385 3.13 -22.40 10.10
N PHE A 386 3.10 -21.60 9.03
CA PHE A 386 3.59 -22.03 7.72
C PHE A 386 4.88 -21.37 7.25
N ILE A 387 5.28 -20.19 7.76
CA ILE A 387 6.58 -19.58 7.41
C ILE A 387 7.74 -20.54 7.71
N PRO A 388 7.81 -21.24 8.86
CA PRO A 388 8.93 -22.13 9.16
C PRO A 388 9.12 -23.28 8.16
N TYR A 389 8.09 -23.60 7.37
CA TYR A 389 8.14 -24.70 6.39
C TYR A 389 8.22 -24.19 4.94
N PHE A 390 7.57 -23.08 4.63
CA PHE A 390 7.39 -22.60 3.25
C PHE A 390 7.95 -21.22 2.99
N SER A 391 8.64 -20.62 3.98
CA SER A 391 9.24 -19.29 3.88
C SER A 391 8.27 -18.24 3.30
N TYR A 392 8.72 -17.39 2.38
CA TYR A 392 7.90 -16.34 1.76
C TYR A 392 6.69 -16.83 0.96
N MET A 393 6.65 -18.11 0.58
CA MET A 393 5.46 -18.68 -0.05
C MET A 393 4.27 -18.72 0.93
N ALA A 394 4.52 -18.96 2.22
CA ALA A 394 3.49 -18.87 3.25
C ALA A 394 2.90 -17.47 3.34
N CYS A 395 3.72 -16.41 3.25
CA CYS A 395 3.27 -15.02 3.27
C CYS A 395 2.32 -14.72 2.09
N ALA A 396 2.65 -15.22 0.89
CA ALA A 396 1.78 -15.04 -0.28
C ALA A 396 0.42 -15.72 -0.11
N TRP A 397 0.41 -16.96 0.39
CA TRP A 397 -0.82 -17.70 0.68
C TRP A 397 -1.61 -17.12 1.85
N ALA A 398 -0.92 -16.60 2.88
CA ALA A 398 -1.57 -15.90 3.99
C ALA A 398 -2.32 -14.64 3.50
N THR A 399 -1.68 -13.84 2.64
CA THR A 399 -2.31 -12.67 2.02
C THR A 399 -3.51 -13.07 1.15
N PHE A 400 -3.39 -14.14 0.36
CA PHE A 400 -4.49 -14.69 -0.43
C PHE A 400 -5.68 -15.13 0.43
N ALA A 401 -5.42 -15.90 1.48
CA ALA A 401 -6.45 -16.38 2.41
C ALA A 401 -7.10 -15.23 3.19
N CYS A 402 -6.30 -14.25 3.64
CA CYS A 402 -6.76 -13.04 4.31
C CYS A 402 -7.75 -12.26 3.43
N TYR A 403 -7.34 -11.83 2.26
CA TYR A 403 -8.18 -11.00 1.40
C TYR A 403 -9.35 -11.79 0.79
N GLY A 404 -9.16 -13.08 0.52
CA GLY A 404 -10.22 -13.98 0.11
C GLY A 404 -11.31 -14.13 1.16
N SER A 405 -10.95 -14.38 2.41
CA SER A 405 -11.91 -14.49 3.53
C SER A 405 -12.61 -13.17 3.80
N MET A 406 -11.89 -12.02 3.79
CA MET A 406 -12.50 -10.69 3.92
C MET A 406 -13.54 -10.44 2.83
N MET A 407 -13.23 -10.78 1.59
CA MET A 407 -14.14 -10.67 0.45
C MET A 407 -15.39 -11.54 0.65
N VAL A 408 -15.22 -12.83 0.99
CA VAL A 408 -16.32 -13.77 1.17
C VAL A 408 -17.23 -13.37 2.33
N VAL A 409 -16.66 -13.03 3.48
CA VAL A 409 -17.42 -12.59 4.67
C VAL A 409 -18.17 -11.30 4.37
N SER A 410 -17.51 -10.32 3.71
CA SER A 410 -18.16 -9.06 3.32
C SER A 410 -19.30 -9.29 2.33
N PHE A 411 -19.17 -10.25 1.39
CA PHE A 411 -20.23 -10.61 0.46
C PHE A 411 -21.42 -11.24 1.18
N ILE A 412 -21.20 -12.28 2.01
CA ILE A 412 -22.26 -12.99 2.70
C ILE A 412 -23.02 -12.07 3.64
N TRP A 413 -22.29 -11.28 4.45
CA TRP A 413 -22.90 -10.34 5.39
C TRP A 413 -23.63 -9.22 4.65
N GLY A 414 -23.01 -8.65 3.61
CA GLY A 414 -23.60 -7.60 2.81
C GLY A 414 -24.91 -8.02 2.10
N GLN A 415 -25.00 -9.29 1.62
CA GLN A 415 -26.23 -9.80 1.01
C GLN A 415 -27.40 -9.94 2.00
N ARG A 416 -27.11 -10.07 3.29
CA ARG A 416 -28.14 -10.10 4.36
C ARG A 416 -28.62 -8.70 4.74
N GLU A 417 -27.71 -7.72 4.75
CA GLU A 417 -27.98 -6.36 5.25
C GLU A 417 -28.46 -5.39 4.15
N TYR A 418 -27.87 -5.48 2.98
CA TYR A 418 -28.19 -4.65 1.83
C TYR A 418 -27.99 -5.46 0.54
N ARG A 419 -29.06 -6.07 0.08
CA ARG A 419 -29.03 -7.00 -1.04
C ARG A 419 -28.75 -6.28 -2.36
N ILE A 420 -27.55 -6.53 -2.93
CA ILE A 420 -27.15 -6.08 -4.26
C ILE A 420 -27.17 -7.30 -5.21
N PRO A 421 -27.81 -7.20 -6.41
CA PRO A 421 -27.93 -8.32 -7.32
C PRO A 421 -26.62 -8.57 -8.10
N TYR A 422 -25.56 -8.93 -7.39
CA TYR A 422 -24.28 -9.31 -8.02
C TYR A 422 -24.42 -10.60 -8.82
N ALA A 423 -23.92 -10.60 -10.05
CA ALA A 423 -23.83 -11.81 -10.87
C ALA A 423 -22.62 -12.67 -10.41
N TRP A 424 -22.58 -13.06 -9.13
CA TRP A 424 -21.41 -13.66 -8.48
C TRP A 424 -20.90 -14.92 -9.19
N LYS A 425 -21.80 -15.78 -9.73
CA LYS A 425 -21.42 -16.97 -10.52
C LYS A 425 -20.62 -16.58 -11.77
N LYS A 426 -21.01 -15.50 -12.43
CA LYS A 426 -20.34 -14.99 -13.62
C LYS A 426 -19.01 -14.35 -13.29
N LEU A 427 -18.93 -13.59 -12.17
CA LEU A 427 -17.69 -13.01 -11.68
C LEU A 427 -16.68 -14.10 -11.31
N LEU A 428 -17.12 -15.13 -10.59
CA LEU A 428 -16.30 -16.28 -10.26
C LEU A 428 -15.81 -17.01 -11.52
N ALA A 429 -16.68 -17.19 -12.52
CA ALA A 429 -16.30 -17.80 -13.79
C ALA A 429 -15.18 -17.03 -14.51
N TYR A 430 -15.19 -15.69 -14.50
CA TYR A 430 -14.11 -14.89 -15.07
C TYR A 430 -12.79 -15.08 -14.30
N ILE A 431 -12.84 -15.10 -12.95
CA ILE A 431 -11.66 -15.32 -12.11
C ILE A 431 -11.08 -16.72 -12.36
N VAL A 432 -11.91 -17.74 -12.35
CA VAL A 432 -11.49 -19.13 -12.63
C VAL A 432 -10.89 -19.24 -14.05
N MET A 433 -11.52 -18.59 -15.03
CA MET A 433 -11.02 -18.60 -16.42
C MET A 433 -9.61 -18.02 -16.54
N VAL A 434 -9.32 -16.87 -15.91
CA VAL A 434 -7.97 -16.28 -15.99
C VAL A 434 -6.94 -17.11 -15.23
N VAL A 435 -7.33 -17.79 -14.16
CA VAL A 435 -6.47 -18.74 -13.43
C VAL A 435 -6.18 -19.96 -14.30
N LEU A 436 -7.18 -20.51 -15.01
CA LEU A 436 -6.97 -21.61 -15.94
C LEU A 436 -6.07 -21.20 -17.12
N ILE A 437 -6.29 -20.01 -17.69
CA ILE A 437 -5.42 -19.45 -18.73
C ILE A 437 -3.97 -19.35 -18.24
N PHE A 438 -3.77 -18.90 -17.00
CA PHE A 438 -2.44 -18.84 -16.40
C PHE A 438 -1.79 -20.24 -16.30
N PHE A 439 -2.50 -21.25 -15.82
CA PHE A 439 -1.97 -22.61 -15.72
C PHE A 439 -1.69 -23.24 -17.10
N ILE A 440 -2.54 -23.00 -18.10
CA ILE A 440 -2.30 -23.43 -19.48
C ILE A 440 -1.02 -22.79 -20.01
N HIS A 441 -0.85 -21.47 -19.83
CA HIS A 441 0.35 -20.77 -20.24
C HIS A 441 1.58 -21.31 -19.53
N ALA A 442 1.53 -21.46 -18.20
CA ALA A 442 2.64 -21.97 -17.40
C ALA A 442 3.03 -23.40 -17.80
N GLY A 443 2.06 -24.26 -18.07
CA GLY A 443 2.31 -25.63 -18.54
C GLY A 443 2.98 -25.66 -19.93
N ILE A 444 2.53 -24.83 -20.86
CA ILE A 444 3.14 -24.74 -22.20
C ILE A 444 4.53 -24.13 -22.14
N THR A 445 4.73 -23.07 -21.34
CA THR A 445 6.04 -22.45 -21.14
C THR A 445 7.05 -23.41 -20.51
N TYR A 446 6.60 -24.31 -19.63
CA TYR A 446 7.43 -25.36 -19.06
C TYR A 446 7.90 -26.38 -20.15
N LEU A 447 7.03 -26.70 -21.13
CA LEU A 447 7.36 -27.62 -22.22
C LEU A 447 8.22 -26.95 -23.30
N TYR A 448 7.92 -25.68 -23.64
CA TYR A 448 8.57 -24.93 -24.71
C TYR A 448 9.21 -23.66 -24.16
N ASN A 449 10.43 -23.76 -23.67
CA ASN A 449 11.15 -22.64 -23.04
C ASN A 449 11.76 -21.69 -24.10
N HIS A 450 10.92 -21.03 -24.90
CA HIS A 450 11.34 -20.06 -25.92
C HIS A 450 10.60 -18.73 -25.71
N THR A 451 11.36 -17.67 -25.37
CA THR A 451 10.80 -16.38 -24.94
C THR A 451 9.82 -15.75 -25.95
N ILE A 452 10.16 -15.73 -27.23
CA ILE A 452 9.29 -15.12 -28.26
C ILE A 452 7.99 -15.92 -28.39
N PHE A 453 8.07 -17.25 -28.41
CA PHE A 453 6.88 -18.11 -28.47
C PHE A 453 5.97 -17.85 -27.26
N ASN A 454 6.53 -17.81 -26.07
CA ASN A 454 5.78 -17.58 -24.83
C ASN A 454 5.08 -16.22 -24.84
N LEU A 455 5.71 -15.16 -25.34
CA LEU A 455 5.12 -13.82 -25.45
C LEU A 455 4.00 -13.76 -26.48
N VAL A 456 4.17 -14.41 -27.64
CA VAL A 456 3.12 -14.51 -28.67
C VAL A 456 1.93 -15.29 -28.12
N PHE A 457 2.19 -16.42 -27.46
CA PHE A 457 1.15 -17.25 -26.88
C PHE A 457 0.40 -16.52 -25.74
N ALA A 458 1.11 -15.82 -24.86
CA ALA A 458 0.51 -14.94 -23.83
C ALA A 458 -0.41 -13.88 -24.46
N SER A 459 0.03 -13.28 -25.58
CA SER A 459 -0.75 -12.26 -26.28
C SER A 459 -2.02 -12.85 -26.92
N LEU A 460 -1.94 -14.04 -27.52
CA LEU A 460 -3.09 -14.75 -28.06
C LEU A 460 -4.11 -15.11 -26.97
N LEU A 461 -3.66 -15.62 -25.83
CA LEU A 461 -4.52 -15.96 -24.70
C LEU A 461 -5.20 -14.72 -24.10
N THR A 462 -4.45 -13.62 -23.92
CA THR A 462 -4.99 -12.36 -23.41
C THR A 462 -6.01 -11.77 -24.38
N ALA A 463 -5.71 -11.77 -25.69
CA ALA A 463 -6.63 -11.31 -26.73
C ALA A 463 -7.89 -12.20 -26.80
N ALA A 464 -7.74 -13.52 -26.70
CA ALA A 464 -8.86 -14.46 -26.67
C ALA A 464 -9.80 -14.19 -25.50
N PHE A 465 -9.25 -13.97 -24.29
CA PHE A 465 -10.04 -13.59 -23.12
C PHE A 465 -10.74 -12.24 -23.32
N ALA A 466 -10.04 -11.23 -23.82
CA ALA A 466 -10.63 -9.91 -24.08
C ALA A 466 -11.77 -9.99 -25.11
N LEU A 467 -11.59 -10.74 -26.20
CA LEU A 467 -12.63 -10.96 -27.22
C LEU A 467 -13.82 -11.75 -26.65
N PHE A 468 -13.56 -12.78 -25.85
CA PHE A 468 -14.61 -13.53 -25.18
C PHE A 468 -15.47 -12.62 -24.31
N VAL A 469 -14.83 -11.83 -23.42
CA VAL A 469 -15.52 -10.86 -22.55
C VAL A 469 -16.29 -9.84 -23.38
N PHE A 470 -15.68 -9.31 -24.46
CA PHE A 470 -16.34 -8.37 -25.34
C PHE A 470 -17.62 -8.96 -25.97
N LYS A 471 -17.56 -10.20 -26.45
CA LYS A 471 -18.75 -10.87 -27.03
C LYS A 471 -19.84 -11.10 -25.97
N VAL A 472 -19.46 -11.57 -24.76
CA VAL A 472 -20.41 -11.90 -23.70
C VAL A 472 -21.05 -10.65 -23.11
N GLU A 473 -20.30 -9.57 -22.96
CA GLU A 473 -20.75 -8.32 -22.31
C GLU A 473 -21.16 -7.22 -23.31
N ARG A 474 -21.17 -7.47 -24.60
CA ARG A 474 -21.44 -6.47 -25.64
C ARG A 474 -22.68 -5.63 -25.36
N LYS A 475 -23.81 -6.27 -25.01
CA LYS A 475 -25.08 -5.59 -24.71
C LYS A 475 -24.99 -4.65 -23.48
N GLU A 476 -24.18 -5.01 -22.51
CA GLU A 476 -23.97 -4.17 -21.30
C GLU A 476 -22.95 -3.06 -21.56
N MET A 477 -21.93 -3.33 -22.39
CA MET A 477 -20.94 -2.32 -22.79
C MET A 477 -21.57 -1.21 -23.62
N GLN A 478 -22.54 -1.52 -24.48
CA GLN A 478 -23.30 -0.53 -25.25
C GLN A 478 -24.06 0.46 -24.38
N LYS A 479 -24.41 0.08 -23.13
CA LYS A 479 -25.09 0.98 -22.17
C LYS A 479 -24.12 1.90 -21.42
N LEU A 480 -22.81 1.76 -21.60
CA LEU A 480 -21.83 2.62 -20.96
C LEU A 480 -21.68 3.95 -21.72
N PRO A 481 -21.65 5.11 -21.04
CA PRO A 481 -21.72 6.42 -21.70
C PRO A 481 -20.53 6.73 -22.62
N ILE A 482 -19.37 6.15 -22.38
CA ILE A 482 -18.15 6.38 -23.18
C ILE A 482 -17.97 5.25 -24.19
N VAL A 483 -17.95 3.99 -23.71
CA VAL A 483 -17.66 2.80 -24.52
C VAL A 483 -18.79 2.49 -25.50
N GLY A 484 -20.04 2.74 -25.10
CA GLY A 484 -21.22 2.51 -25.94
C GLY A 484 -21.24 3.32 -27.23
N LYS A 485 -20.57 4.48 -27.28
CA LYS A 485 -20.43 5.29 -28.51
C LYS A 485 -19.56 4.64 -29.58
N TRP A 486 -18.64 3.76 -29.17
CA TRP A 486 -17.67 3.08 -30.05
C TRP A 486 -18.10 1.66 -30.46
N ILE A 487 -19.15 1.12 -29.83
CA ILE A 487 -19.61 -0.27 -30.04
C ILE A 487 -20.94 -0.29 -30.82
N LYS A 488 -21.20 0.67 -31.68
CA LYS A 488 -22.37 0.65 -32.54
C LYS A 488 -22.32 -0.48 -33.57
#